data_628d6e626ebaa4c3b339a63f29e96b3e
#
_entry.id   628d6e626ebaa4c3b339a63f29e96b3e
#
_cell.length_a   1.000
_cell.length_b   1.000
_cell.length_c   1.000
_cell.angle_alpha   90.00
_cell.angle_beta   90.00
_cell.angle_gamma   90.00
#
_symmetry.space_group_name_H-M   'P 1'
#
loop_
_entity.id
_entity.type
_entity.pdbx_description
1 polymer ?
#
loop_
_entity_poly.entity_id
_entity_poly.type
_entity_poly.pdbx_seq_one_letter_code
_entity_poly.pdbx_strand_id
1 'polypeptide(L)'
;MGEKAKKTRLFLSKLTSTATLSSFNKVSLYLKFKNFLLDDQNQLSITVKQKTFDQIFKNINIKESFLKIDVEGYELNVLKGSKKKIKEVKYILIEDQFFNQYKNDFNKVKEFLIKNNFEILKIFNFPTLHYRDILFKKKPPKLLFQGF
;
A
#
# COMPACT_ATOMS: atom_id res chain seq x y z
N MET A 1 4.86 -1.32 8.37
CA MET A 1 3.89 -0.33 8.92
C MET A 1 2.47 -0.87 8.80
N GLY A 2 1.48 -0.32 9.52
CA GLY A 2 0.08 -0.73 9.39
C GLY A 2 -0.89 0.19 10.12
N GLU A 3 -2.18 -0.20 10.16
CA GLU A 3 -3.26 0.63 10.73
C GLU A 3 -3.10 0.88 12.23
N LYS A 4 -2.62 -0.10 12.98
CA LYS A 4 -2.44 -0.03 14.45
C LYS A 4 -1.09 -0.58 14.85
N ALA A 5 -0.54 -0.06 15.96
CA ALA A 5 0.66 -0.64 16.58
C ALA A 5 0.30 -1.97 17.25
N LYS A 6 0.96 -3.05 16.85
CA LYS A 6 0.75 -4.40 17.40
C LYS A 6 1.89 -5.34 17.05
N LYS A 7 1.96 -6.49 17.73
CA LYS A 7 2.71 -7.64 17.21
C LYS A 7 1.90 -8.30 16.09
N THR A 8 2.53 -8.66 14.99
CA THR A 8 1.87 -9.29 13.85
C THR A 8 2.81 -10.27 13.17
N ARG A 9 2.28 -11.15 12.31
CA ARG A 9 3.08 -12.08 11.52
C ARG A 9 3.46 -11.44 10.19
N LEU A 10 4.74 -11.51 9.84
CA LEU A 10 5.25 -11.21 8.51
C LEU A 10 5.45 -12.53 7.79
N PHE A 11 4.80 -12.69 6.66
CA PHE A 11 4.88 -13.89 5.83
C PHE A 11 6.01 -13.73 4.82
N LEU A 12 6.88 -14.72 4.74
CA LEU A 12 8.04 -14.76 3.86
C LEU A 12 7.80 -15.81 2.78
N SER A 13 8.07 -15.51 1.52
CA SER A 13 8.16 -16.52 0.47
C SER A 13 9.58 -17.09 0.45
N LYS A 14 9.70 -18.41 0.33
CA LYS A 14 11.01 -19.10 0.26
C LYS A 14 11.73 -18.82 -1.05
N LEU A 15 11.01 -18.59 -2.12
CA LEU A 15 11.53 -18.54 -3.50
C LEU A 15 11.55 -17.12 -4.10
N THR A 16 10.95 -16.15 -3.42
CA THR A 16 10.93 -14.76 -3.87
C THR A 16 11.40 -13.86 -2.74
N SER A 17 12.04 -12.75 -3.08
CA SER A 17 12.45 -11.73 -2.11
C SER A 17 11.27 -10.95 -1.50
N THR A 18 10.03 -11.42 -1.70
CA THR A 18 8.83 -10.72 -1.25
C THR A 18 8.45 -11.12 0.18
N ALA A 19 8.09 -10.12 0.97
CA ALA A 19 7.58 -10.29 2.31
C ALA A 19 6.31 -9.44 2.49
N THR A 20 5.23 -10.02 3.02
CA THR A 20 3.95 -9.33 3.17
C THR A 20 3.32 -9.54 4.54
N LEU A 21 2.56 -8.54 5.01
CA LEU A 21 1.67 -8.62 6.18
C LEU A 21 0.25 -9.07 5.78
N SER A 22 -0.06 -9.13 4.49
CA SER A 22 -1.33 -9.65 3.97
C SER A 22 -1.29 -11.17 3.85
N SER A 23 -2.40 -11.82 4.17
CA SER A 23 -2.57 -13.23 3.83
C SER A 23 -2.80 -13.37 2.32
N PHE A 24 -2.18 -14.37 1.70
CA PHE A 24 -2.43 -14.67 0.29
C PHE A 24 -3.89 -15.05 0.04
N ASN A 25 -4.39 -14.69 -1.11
CA ASN A 25 -5.71 -15.12 -1.55
C ASN A 25 -5.65 -16.57 -2.03
N LYS A 26 -6.02 -17.52 -1.17
CA LYS A 26 -6.00 -18.97 -1.46
C LYS A 26 -6.86 -19.38 -2.66
N VAL A 27 -7.78 -18.52 -3.10
CA VAL A 27 -8.68 -18.77 -4.23
C VAL A 27 -8.07 -18.36 -5.56
N SER A 28 -6.98 -17.58 -5.56
CA SER A 28 -6.34 -17.14 -6.79
C SER A 28 -5.75 -18.32 -7.57
N LEU A 29 -6.24 -18.52 -8.81
CA LEU A 29 -5.72 -19.50 -9.77
C LEU A 29 -4.23 -19.30 -10.04
N TYR A 30 -3.78 -18.06 -10.07
CA TYR A 30 -2.36 -17.69 -10.23
C TYR A 30 -1.49 -18.24 -9.08
N LEU A 31 -1.95 -18.12 -7.83
CA LEU A 31 -1.21 -18.66 -6.68
C LEU A 31 -1.23 -20.20 -6.66
N LYS A 32 -2.34 -20.83 -7.05
CA LYS A 32 -2.40 -22.29 -7.17
C LYS A 32 -1.40 -22.78 -8.22
N PHE A 33 -1.33 -22.14 -9.37
CA PHE A 33 -0.38 -22.47 -10.44
C PHE A 33 1.07 -22.20 -10.02
N LYS A 34 1.34 -21.05 -9.38
CA LYS A 34 2.65 -20.70 -8.85
C LYS A 34 3.10 -21.71 -7.78
N ASN A 35 2.23 -22.05 -6.82
CA ASN A 35 2.56 -23.01 -5.75
C ASN A 35 2.78 -24.43 -6.30
N PHE A 36 2.02 -24.83 -7.34
CA PHE A 36 2.24 -26.09 -8.03
C PHE A 36 3.60 -26.16 -8.73
N LEU A 37 3.99 -25.09 -9.42
CA LEU A 37 5.29 -25.04 -10.12
C LEU A 37 6.50 -24.92 -9.19
N LEU A 38 6.33 -24.29 -8.04
CA LEU A 38 7.44 -23.91 -7.16
C LEU A 38 7.50 -24.73 -5.86
N ASP A 39 6.58 -25.70 -5.67
CA ASP A 39 6.44 -26.51 -4.44
C ASP A 39 6.48 -25.68 -3.13
N ASP A 40 5.95 -24.44 -3.18
CA ASP A 40 5.98 -23.47 -2.07
C ASP A 40 4.77 -23.67 -1.14
N GLN A 41 4.64 -24.89 -0.59
CA GLN A 41 3.52 -25.23 0.31
C GLN A 41 3.71 -24.71 1.74
N ASN A 42 4.95 -24.42 2.15
CA ASN A 42 5.28 -24.01 3.51
C ASN A 42 5.66 -22.53 3.59
N GLN A 43 4.68 -21.70 3.93
CA GLN A 43 4.88 -20.28 4.17
C GLN A 43 5.57 -20.04 5.52
N LEU A 44 6.81 -19.58 5.48
CA LEU A 44 7.51 -19.14 6.70
C LEU A 44 6.90 -17.85 7.22
N SER A 45 6.79 -17.72 8.53
CA SER A 45 6.34 -16.48 9.16
C SER A 45 7.19 -16.14 10.38
N ILE A 46 7.45 -14.85 10.56
CA ILE A 46 8.13 -14.30 11.73
C ILE A 46 7.22 -13.29 12.43
N THR A 47 7.34 -13.19 13.75
CA THR A 47 6.61 -12.19 14.52
C THR A 47 7.38 -10.88 14.54
N VAL A 48 6.72 -9.81 14.09
CA VAL A 48 7.31 -8.46 14.03
C VAL A 48 6.47 -7.45 14.81
N LYS A 49 7.12 -6.38 15.30
CA LYS A 49 6.44 -5.23 15.88
C LYS A 49 6.02 -4.26 14.78
N GLN A 50 4.72 -4.14 14.55
CA GLN A 50 4.14 -3.18 13.62
C GLN A 50 3.96 -1.83 14.31
N LYS A 51 4.33 -0.73 13.64
CA LYS A 51 3.99 0.65 14.02
C LYS A 51 3.14 1.29 12.94
N THR A 52 2.41 2.36 13.27
CA THR A 52 1.70 3.16 12.28
C THR A 52 2.68 4.15 11.62
N PHE A 53 2.32 4.63 10.42
CA PHE A 53 3.06 5.69 9.75
C PHE A 53 3.14 6.94 10.63
N ASP A 54 2.01 7.34 11.22
CA ASP A 54 1.93 8.50 12.12
C ASP A 54 2.87 8.40 13.33
N GLN A 55 3.08 7.18 13.87
CA GLN A 55 4.02 6.98 14.99
C GLN A 55 5.48 7.08 14.56
N ILE A 56 5.82 6.54 13.38
CA ILE A 56 7.21 6.55 12.87
C ILE A 56 7.63 7.97 12.53
N PHE A 57 6.75 8.74 11.89
CA PHE A 57 7.05 10.08 11.42
C PHE A 57 6.58 11.20 12.37
N LYS A 58 6.20 10.86 13.63
CA LYS A 58 5.61 11.81 14.59
C LYS A 58 6.40 13.13 14.71
N ASN A 59 7.72 13.03 14.82
CA ASN A 59 8.62 14.16 15.04
C ASN A 59 9.44 14.54 13.79
N ILE A 60 9.09 13.99 12.62
CA ILE A 60 9.79 14.23 11.36
C ILE A 60 8.93 15.11 10.48
N ASN A 61 9.49 16.19 9.96
CA ASN A 61 8.84 17.00 8.94
C ASN A 61 8.90 16.27 7.60
N ILE A 62 7.74 15.93 7.06
CA ILE A 62 7.59 15.26 5.76
C ILE A 62 6.76 16.10 4.77
N LYS A 63 6.69 17.42 4.99
CA LYS A 63 6.02 18.33 4.06
C LYS A 63 6.66 18.25 2.67
N GLU A 64 5.79 18.30 1.65
CA GLU A 64 6.20 18.26 0.25
C GLU A 64 6.94 16.99 -0.17
N SER A 65 6.88 15.92 0.65
CA SER A 65 7.56 14.66 0.37
C SER A 65 6.87 13.83 -0.72
N PHE A 66 7.66 12.91 -1.29
CA PHE A 66 7.22 11.81 -2.13
C PHE A 66 7.23 10.52 -1.29
N LEU A 67 6.11 9.81 -1.26
CA LEU A 67 5.95 8.55 -0.54
C LEU A 67 5.71 7.41 -1.53
N LYS A 68 6.62 6.43 -1.62
CA LYS A 68 6.35 5.16 -2.29
C LYS A 68 5.79 4.17 -1.26
N ILE A 69 4.65 3.55 -1.58
CA ILE A 69 4.05 2.46 -0.80
C ILE A 69 4.05 1.22 -1.67
N ASP A 70 4.87 0.25 -1.26
CA ASP A 70 5.09 -1.02 -1.94
C ASP A 70 5.19 -2.08 -0.84
N VAL A 71 4.04 -2.65 -0.46
CA VAL A 71 3.90 -3.51 0.73
C VAL A 71 3.07 -4.75 0.45
N GLU A 72 3.04 -5.16 -0.80
CA GLU A 72 2.52 -6.44 -1.26
C GLU A 72 1.12 -6.76 -0.70
N GLY A 73 0.15 -5.90 -1.05
CA GLY A 73 -1.25 -6.05 -0.67
C GLY A 73 -1.62 -5.52 0.72
N TYR A 74 -0.74 -4.75 1.37
CA TYR A 74 -1.00 -4.15 2.70
C TYR A 74 -1.13 -2.62 2.66
N GLU A 75 -1.25 -2.02 1.46
CA GLU A 75 -1.24 -0.58 1.18
C GLU A 75 -2.32 0.16 1.96
N LEU A 76 -3.56 -0.35 1.94
CA LEU A 76 -4.69 0.25 2.66
C LEU A 76 -4.44 0.33 4.16
N ASN A 77 -3.80 -0.68 4.75
CA ASN A 77 -3.50 -0.70 6.18
C ASN A 77 -2.41 0.32 6.54
N VAL A 78 -1.41 0.51 5.66
CA VAL A 78 -0.40 1.57 5.81
C VAL A 78 -1.07 2.94 5.76
N LEU A 79 -1.93 3.18 4.79
CA LEU A 79 -2.68 4.43 4.62
C LEU A 79 -3.60 4.71 5.82
N LYS A 80 -4.33 3.72 6.33
CA LYS A 80 -5.15 3.87 7.54
C LYS A 80 -4.33 4.23 8.78
N GLY A 81 -3.05 3.85 8.81
CA GLY A 81 -2.11 4.23 9.87
C GLY A 81 -1.42 5.59 9.68
N SER A 82 -1.75 6.33 8.61
CA SER A 82 -1.12 7.61 8.24
C SER A 82 -2.05 8.84 8.35
N LYS A 83 -3.16 8.72 9.08
CA LYS A 83 -4.27 9.71 9.11
C LYS A 83 -3.85 11.15 9.36
N LYS A 84 -2.81 11.37 10.16
CA LYS A 84 -2.28 12.70 10.48
C LYS A 84 -1.22 13.12 9.45
N LYS A 85 -0.17 12.32 9.33
CA LYS A 85 1.01 12.63 8.53
C LYS A 85 0.80 12.58 7.02
N ILE A 86 -0.19 11.82 6.52
CA ILE A 86 -0.54 11.82 5.10
C ILE A 86 -0.95 13.21 4.58
N LYS A 87 -1.42 14.09 5.47
CA LYS A 87 -1.78 15.46 5.11
C LYS A 87 -0.58 16.32 4.71
N GLU A 88 0.63 15.94 5.14
CA GLU A 88 1.88 16.62 4.84
C GLU A 88 2.52 16.15 3.52
N VAL A 89 2.16 14.93 3.05
CA VAL A 89 2.73 14.32 1.84
C VAL A 89 2.19 14.99 0.59
N LYS A 90 3.06 15.25 -0.39
CA LYS A 90 2.69 15.86 -1.68
C LYS A 90 2.37 14.84 -2.75
N TYR A 91 3.18 13.81 -2.89
CA TYR A 91 3.02 12.76 -3.87
C TYR A 91 3.03 11.37 -3.23
N ILE A 92 2.19 10.48 -3.72
CA ILE A 92 2.14 9.09 -3.28
C ILE A 92 2.17 8.20 -4.52
N LEU A 93 3.12 7.28 -4.60
CA LEU A 93 3.20 6.23 -5.61
C LEU A 93 2.78 4.91 -4.98
N ILE A 94 1.83 4.21 -5.57
CA ILE A 94 1.32 2.93 -5.07
C ILE A 94 1.22 1.94 -6.23
N GLU A 95 1.65 0.70 -5.98
CA GLU A 95 1.48 -0.42 -6.89
C GLU A 95 0.05 -0.98 -6.80
N ASP A 96 -0.59 -1.17 -7.95
CA ASP A 96 -1.89 -1.83 -8.12
C ASP A 96 -1.68 -3.15 -8.87
N GLN A 97 -1.91 -4.27 -8.20
CA GLN A 97 -1.71 -5.62 -8.74
C GLN A 97 -2.99 -6.18 -9.33
N PHE A 98 -2.95 -6.66 -10.60
CA PHE A 98 -4.13 -7.08 -11.34
C PHE A 98 -4.69 -8.45 -10.95
N PHE A 99 -3.88 -9.37 -10.47
CA PHE A 99 -4.29 -10.78 -10.31
C PHE A 99 -4.85 -11.16 -8.94
N ASN A 100 -5.34 -10.20 -8.15
CA ASN A 100 -5.91 -10.47 -6.82
C ASN A 100 -5.04 -11.43 -5.97
N GLN A 101 -3.72 -11.33 -6.15
CA GLN A 101 -2.75 -12.17 -5.44
C GLN A 101 -2.87 -12.01 -3.92
N TYR A 102 -3.23 -10.83 -3.50
CA TYR A 102 -3.48 -10.49 -2.10
C TYR A 102 -4.96 -10.13 -1.90
N LYS A 103 -5.46 -10.26 -0.67
CA LYS A 103 -6.80 -9.83 -0.26
C LYS A 103 -6.89 -8.30 -0.16
N ASN A 104 -6.38 -7.58 -1.15
CA ASN A 104 -6.44 -6.13 -1.20
C ASN A 104 -7.43 -5.69 -2.27
N ASP A 105 -8.23 -4.69 -1.93
CA ASP A 105 -9.16 -4.05 -2.84
C ASP A 105 -8.61 -2.66 -3.13
N PHE A 106 -7.96 -2.50 -4.29
CA PHE A 106 -7.35 -1.23 -4.68
C PHE A 106 -8.39 -0.08 -4.78
N ASN A 107 -9.66 -0.39 -5.03
CA ASN A 107 -10.69 0.65 -5.02
C ASN A 107 -10.79 1.32 -3.65
N LYS A 108 -10.62 0.57 -2.55
CA LYS A 108 -10.58 1.14 -1.19
C LYS A 108 -9.35 2.01 -0.95
N VAL A 109 -8.21 1.66 -1.55
CA VAL A 109 -6.98 2.50 -1.53
C VAL A 109 -7.26 3.82 -2.23
N LYS A 110 -7.82 3.77 -3.44
CA LYS A 110 -8.20 4.94 -4.24
C LYS A 110 -9.21 5.83 -3.49
N GLU A 111 -10.28 5.24 -2.96
CA GLU A 111 -11.28 5.97 -2.17
C GLU A 111 -10.66 6.66 -0.95
N PHE A 112 -9.77 5.97 -0.22
CA PHE A 112 -9.07 6.55 0.92
C PHE A 112 -8.27 7.78 0.51
N LEU A 113 -7.52 7.71 -0.59
CA LEU A 113 -6.70 8.81 -1.07
C LEU A 113 -7.55 9.99 -1.57
N ILE A 114 -8.63 9.73 -2.30
CA ILE A 114 -9.57 10.77 -2.75
C ILE A 114 -10.19 11.49 -1.53
N LYS A 115 -10.63 10.75 -0.51
CA LYS A 115 -11.16 11.32 0.75
C LYS A 115 -10.11 12.15 1.50
N ASN A 116 -8.82 11.85 1.32
CA ASN A 116 -7.72 12.61 1.90
C ASN A 116 -7.16 13.68 0.96
N ASN A 117 -7.96 14.11 -0.03
CA ASN A 117 -7.66 15.23 -0.93
C ASN A 117 -6.51 14.98 -1.91
N PHE A 118 -6.33 13.72 -2.35
CA PHE A 118 -5.44 13.36 -3.45
C PHE A 118 -6.22 13.14 -4.74
N GLU A 119 -5.54 13.31 -5.87
CA GLU A 119 -6.03 12.96 -7.20
C GLU A 119 -5.00 12.13 -7.94
N ILE A 120 -5.45 11.33 -8.90
CA ILE A 120 -4.53 10.58 -9.77
C ILE A 120 -3.86 11.58 -10.71
N LEU A 121 -2.52 11.61 -10.66
CA LEU A 121 -1.71 12.43 -11.56
C LEU A 121 -1.28 11.64 -12.80
N LYS A 122 -0.84 10.40 -12.60
CA LYS A 122 -0.33 9.55 -13.70
C LYS A 122 -0.45 8.07 -13.35
N ILE A 123 -0.65 7.25 -14.39
CA ILE A 123 -0.64 5.79 -14.31
C ILE A 123 0.51 5.30 -15.18
N PHE A 124 1.37 4.45 -14.64
CA PHE A 124 2.48 3.81 -15.33
C PHE A 124 2.12 2.33 -15.52
N ASN A 125 1.82 1.95 -16.74
CA ASN A 125 1.57 0.56 -17.09
C ASN A 125 2.88 -0.12 -17.48
N PHE A 126 3.09 -1.34 -16.98
CA PHE A 126 4.26 -2.15 -17.32
C PHE A 126 3.88 -3.21 -18.37
N PRO A 127 4.81 -3.57 -19.27
CA PRO A 127 4.52 -4.53 -20.34
C PRO A 127 4.07 -5.92 -19.85
N THR A 128 4.44 -6.27 -18.63
CA THR A 128 4.18 -7.59 -18.02
C THR A 128 2.73 -7.81 -17.58
N LEU A 129 1.83 -6.82 -17.69
CA LEU A 129 0.41 -6.88 -17.32
C LEU A 129 0.11 -7.42 -15.91
N HIS A 130 1.10 -7.48 -15.01
CA HIS A 130 0.89 -8.00 -13.66
C HIS A 130 0.55 -6.93 -12.65
N TYR A 131 1.06 -5.72 -12.85
CA TYR A 131 0.85 -4.57 -12.00
C TYR A 131 0.99 -3.26 -12.77
N ARG A 132 0.59 -2.19 -12.15
CA ARG A 132 0.82 -0.81 -12.58
C ARG A 132 1.15 0.05 -11.37
N ASP A 133 1.94 1.09 -11.58
CA ASP A 133 2.16 2.12 -10.56
C ASP A 133 1.21 3.29 -10.80
N ILE A 134 0.55 3.75 -9.73
CA ILE A 134 -0.35 4.88 -9.78
C ILE A 134 0.21 6.01 -8.91
N LEU A 135 0.51 7.13 -9.56
CA LEU A 135 0.99 8.34 -8.90
C LEU A 135 -0.20 9.24 -8.55
N PHE A 136 -0.32 9.51 -7.26
CA PHE A 136 -1.27 10.46 -6.72
C PHE A 136 -0.58 11.76 -6.32
N LYS A 137 -1.27 12.88 -6.50
CA LYS A 137 -0.83 14.22 -6.09
C LYS A 137 -1.83 14.82 -5.12
N LYS A 138 -1.34 15.49 -4.09
CA LYS A 138 -2.14 16.28 -3.17
C LYS A 138 -2.73 17.47 -3.91
N LYS A 139 -4.05 17.65 -3.81
CA LYS A 139 -4.72 18.83 -4.33
C LYS A 139 -4.34 20.06 -3.52
N PRO A 140 -4.22 21.24 -4.14
CA PRO A 140 -4.07 22.47 -3.41
C PRO A 140 -5.28 22.68 -2.48
N PRO A 141 -5.13 23.38 -1.36
CA PRO A 141 -6.26 23.79 -0.55
C PRO A 141 -7.26 24.56 -1.43
N LYS A 142 -8.56 24.28 -1.27
CA LYS A 142 -9.57 25.11 -1.92
C LYS A 142 -9.43 26.54 -1.39
N LEU A 143 -9.08 27.47 -2.26
CA LEU A 143 -9.19 28.88 -1.96
C LEU A 143 -10.68 29.16 -1.71
N LEU A 144 -11.04 29.38 -0.47
CA LEU A 144 -12.34 30.00 -0.15
C LEU A 144 -12.23 31.44 -0.64
N PHE A 145 -12.74 31.70 -1.84
CA PHE A 145 -13.04 33.06 -2.23
C PHE A 145 -14.12 33.52 -1.24
N GLN A 146 -13.71 34.26 -0.22
CA GLN A 146 -14.65 35.13 0.51
C GLN A 146 -15.04 36.21 -0.51
N GLY A 147 -16.24 36.08 -1.04
CA GLY A 147 -16.83 37.13 -1.87
C GLY A 147 -16.89 38.42 -1.06
N PHE A 148 -16.40 39.48 -1.65
CA PHE A 148 -16.61 40.84 -1.20
C PHE A 148 -18.06 41.25 -1.46
#